data_7e383652b4b5cd8b317d9fc9dea3f173
#
_entry.id   7e383652b4b5cd8b317d9fc9dea3f173
#
_cell.length_a   1.000
_cell.length_b   1.000
_cell.length_c   1.000
_cell.angle_alpha   90.00
_cell.angle_beta   90.00
_cell.angle_gamma   90.00
#
_symmetry.space_group_name_H-M   'P 1'
#
loop_
_entity.id
_entity.type
_entity.pdbx_description
1 polymer ?
#
loop_
_entity_poly.entity_id
_entity_poly.type
_entity_poly.pdbx_seq_one_letter_code
_entity_poly.pdbx_strand_id
1 'polypeptide(L)' 'MNPRISMDPQICHGKPVIRGTRVLVSTLLGALAGGDLMEHIEEDYKVTRADIAAALEFAKDASEYQISSYEAVA' A
#
# COMPACT_ATOMS: atom_id res chain seq x y z
N MET A 1 11.03 -5.77 2.81
CA MET A 1 9.67 -5.22 2.87
C MET A 1 9.42 -4.66 4.26
N ASN A 2 8.63 -3.60 4.36
CA ASN A 2 8.33 -2.97 5.63
C ASN A 2 7.57 -3.96 6.54
N PRO A 3 7.96 -4.10 7.82
CA PRO A 3 7.30 -5.05 8.72
C PRO A 3 5.83 -4.73 9.01
N ARG A 4 5.37 -3.51 8.67
CA ARG A 4 3.95 -3.16 8.81
C ARG A 4 3.10 -3.72 7.69
N ILE A 5 3.71 -4.28 6.65
CA ILE A 5 2.99 -4.86 5.52
C ILE A 5 3.05 -6.38 5.62
N SER A 6 1.94 -7.04 5.36
CA SER A 6 1.92 -8.49 5.28
C SER A 6 1.16 -8.95 4.04
N MET A 7 1.54 -10.13 3.55
CA MET A 7 0.88 -10.79 2.44
C MET A 7 0.67 -12.24 2.86
N ASP A 8 -0.57 -12.58 3.19
CA ASP A 8 -0.95 -13.91 3.63
C ASP A 8 -2.04 -14.42 2.71
N PRO A 9 -1.87 -15.58 2.06
CA PRO A 9 -2.88 -16.12 1.14
C PRO A 9 -4.27 -16.24 1.76
N GLN A 10 -4.34 -16.34 3.08
CA GLN A 10 -5.60 -16.49 3.81
C GLN A 10 -6.23 -15.16 4.17
N ILE A 11 -5.56 -14.04 3.92
CA ILE A 11 -6.06 -12.72 4.22
C ILE A 11 -6.11 -11.92 2.92
N CYS A 12 -7.32 -11.51 2.54
CA CYS A 12 -7.54 -10.70 1.33
C CYS A 12 -6.85 -11.29 0.09
N HIS A 13 -6.89 -12.62 -0.02
CA HIS A 13 -6.32 -13.37 -1.17
C HIS A 13 -4.82 -13.12 -1.39
N GLY A 14 -4.08 -12.85 -0.33
CA GLY A 14 -2.65 -12.63 -0.42
C GLY A 14 -2.23 -11.24 -0.85
N LYS A 15 -3.18 -10.32 -1.03
CA LYS A 15 -2.85 -8.93 -1.36
C LYS A 15 -2.17 -8.26 -0.19
N PRO A 16 -1.29 -7.28 -0.45
CA PRO A 16 -0.64 -6.54 0.65
C PRO A 16 -1.67 -5.82 1.52
N VAL A 17 -1.55 -6.02 2.82
CA VAL A 17 -2.39 -5.37 3.82
C VAL A 17 -1.51 -4.78 4.92
N ILE A 18 -2.08 -3.87 5.69
CA ILE A 18 -1.46 -3.43 6.93
C ILE A 18 -1.53 -4.61 7.91
N ARG A 19 -0.39 -5.02 8.43
CA ARG A 19 -0.27 -6.20 9.29
C ARG A 19 -1.26 -6.14 10.44
N GLY A 20 -1.93 -7.26 10.67
CA GLY A 20 -2.92 -7.37 11.73
C GLY A 20 -4.29 -6.83 11.37
N THR A 21 -4.47 -6.38 10.13
CA THR A 21 -5.74 -5.84 9.65
C THR A 21 -6.11 -6.45 8.31
N ARG A 22 -7.29 -6.06 7.80
CA ARG A 22 -7.68 -6.35 6.42
C ARG A 22 -7.68 -5.09 5.56
N VAL A 23 -6.98 -4.04 6.02
CA VAL A 23 -6.86 -2.80 5.25
C VAL A 23 -5.83 -3.01 4.15
N LEU A 24 -6.27 -2.95 2.92
CA LEU A 24 -5.40 -3.14 1.76
C LEU A 24 -4.48 -1.93 1.57
N VAL A 25 -3.22 -2.21 1.24
CA VAL A 25 -2.28 -1.15 0.86
C VAL A 25 -2.85 -0.34 -0.30
N SER A 26 -3.45 -1.02 -1.30
CA SER A 26 -4.04 -0.35 -2.46
C SER A 26 -5.18 0.58 -2.07
N THR A 27 -5.92 0.27 -1.02
CA THR A 27 -7.00 1.16 -0.54
C THR A 27 -6.42 2.46 -0.01
N LEU A 28 -5.35 2.38 0.78
CA LEU A 28 -4.69 3.58 1.31
C LEU A 28 -4.07 4.41 0.19
N LEU A 29 -3.43 3.74 -0.77
CA LEU A 29 -2.84 4.43 -1.91
C LEU A 29 -3.91 5.11 -2.77
N GLY A 30 -5.05 4.45 -2.96
CA GLY A 30 -6.18 5.04 -3.69
C GLY A 30 -6.73 6.28 -3.01
N ALA A 31 -6.85 6.25 -1.68
CA ALA A 31 -7.32 7.41 -0.92
C ALA A 31 -6.36 8.60 -1.08
N LEU A 32 -5.05 8.33 -0.99
CA LEU A 32 -4.04 9.37 -1.19
C LEU A 32 -4.10 9.92 -2.61
N ALA A 33 -4.21 9.05 -3.60
CA ALA A 33 -4.31 9.44 -5.00
C ALA A 33 -5.56 10.29 -5.28
N GLY A 34 -6.63 10.01 -4.53
CA GLY A 34 -7.87 10.77 -4.62
C GLY A 34 -7.83 12.13 -3.90
N GLY A 35 -6.73 12.43 -3.22
CA GLY A 35 -6.58 13.72 -2.54
C GLY A 35 -7.08 13.76 -1.11
N ASP A 36 -7.40 12.60 -0.51
CA ASP A 36 -7.83 12.57 0.87
C ASP A 36 -6.71 13.04 1.80
N LEU A 37 -7.09 13.78 2.83
CA LEU A 37 -6.14 14.21 3.83
C LEU A 37 -5.70 13.04 4.70
N MET A 38 -4.43 13.05 5.12
CA MET A 38 -3.90 11.96 5.94
C MET A 38 -4.68 11.76 7.23
N GLU A 39 -5.12 12.83 7.87
CA GLU A 39 -5.93 12.73 9.09
C GLU A 39 -7.21 11.98 8.86
N HIS A 40 -7.83 12.19 7.71
CA HIS A 40 -9.09 11.50 7.35
C HIS A 40 -8.84 10.02 7.09
N ILE A 41 -7.73 9.72 6.43
CA ILE A 41 -7.37 8.32 6.14
C ILE A 41 -7.11 7.57 7.44
N GLU A 42 -6.36 8.18 8.36
CA GLU A 42 -6.08 7.59 9.67
C GLU A 42 -7.39 7.25 10.41
N GLU A 43 -8.33 8.18 10.39
CA GLU A 43 -9.58 8.02 11.08
C GLU A 43 -10.51 7.01 10.39
N ASP A 44 -10.64 7.10 9.07
CA ASP A 44 -11.56 6.28 8.31
C ASP A 44 -11.17 4.80 8.31
N TYR A 45 -9.88 4.51 8.23
CA TYR A 45 -9.37 3.14 8.12
C TYR A 45 -8.76 2.63 9.42
N LYS A 46 -8.73 3.47 10.47
CA LYS A 46 -8.15 3.09 11.76
C LYS A 46 -6.70 2.66 11.62
N VAL A 47 -5.95 3.42 10.85
CA VAL A 47 -4.52 3.20 10.64
C VAL A 47 -3.73 4.37 11.20
N THR A 48 -2.44 4.15 11.38
CA THR A 48 -1.55 5.20 11.87
C THR A 48 -0.85 5.89 10.69
N ARG A 49 -0.25 7.05 10.97
CA ARG A 49 0.58 7.73 9.98
C ARG A 49 1.72 6.83 9.52
N ALA A 50 2.27 6.03 10.43
CA ALA A 50 3.33 5.08 10.09
C ALA A 50 2.83 3.97 9.15
N ASP A 51 1.58 3.56 9.29
CA ASP A 51 0.98 2.58 8.37
C ASP A 51 0.85 3.17 6.97
N ILE A 52 0.45 4.43 6.88
CA ILE A 52 0.34 5.12 5.59
C ILE A 52 1.72 5.26 4.95
N ALA A 53 2.73 5.62 5.74
CA ALA A 53 4.09 5.70 5.26
C ALA A 53 4.59 4.35 4.74
N ALA A 54 4.22 3.26 5.41
CA ALA A 54 4.57 1.91 4.96
C ALA A 54 3.92 1.58 3.62
N ALA A 55 2.67 2.00 3.41
CA ALA A 55 1.99 1.83 2.12
C ALA A 55 2.71 2.59 1.01
N LEU A 56 3.13 3.81 1.30
CA LEU A 56 3.88 4.62 0.33
C LEU A 56 5.23 3.99 0.01
N GLU A 57 5.92 3.46 1.01
CA GLU A 57 7.19 2.78 0.81
C GLU A 57 7.00 1.52 -0.06
N PHE A 58 5.92 0.78 0.16
CA PHE A 58 5.58 -0.37 -0.67
C PHE A 58 5.40 0.05 -2.13
N ALA A 59 4.68 1.15 -2.36
CA ALA A 59 4.46 1.65 -3.72
C ALA A 59 5.78 2.11 -4.36
N LYS A 60 6.64 2.75 -3.59
CA LYS A 60 7.96 3.16 -4.07
C LYS A 60 8.77 1.95 -4.50
N ASP A 61 8.83 0.92 -3.66
CA ASP A 61 9.59 -0.28 -3.97
C ASP A 61 9.04 -0.96 -5.24
N ALA A 62 7.72 -1.04 -5.36
CA ALA A 62 7.08 -1.62 -6.54
C ALA A 62 7.38 -0.81 -7.80
N SER A 63 7.49 0.51 -7.68
CA SER A 63 7.76 1.38 -8.82
C SER A 63 9.19 1.29 -9.32
N GLU A 64 10.08 0.73 -8.52
CA GLU A 64 11.47 0.54 -8.91
C GLU A 64 11.69 -0.77 -9.68
N TYR A 65 10.65 -1.61 -9.74
CA TYR A 65 10.74 -2.88 -10.44
C TYR A 65 10.79 -2.66 -11.95
N GLN A 66 11.77 -3.28 -12.62
CA GLN A 66 11.95 -3.14 -14.06
C GLN A 66 11.41 -4.35 -14.79
N ILE A 67 10.65 -4.07 -15.86
CA ILE A 67 10.18 -5.09 -16.80
C ILE A 67 10.71 -4.68 -18.18
N SER A 68 11.61 -5.48 -18.75
CA SER A 68 12.27 -5.13 -20.00
C SER A 68 11.29 -4.93 -21.17
N SER A 69 10.21 -5.69 -21.22
CA SER A 69 9.19 -5.52 -22.25
C SER A 69 8.50 -4.15 -22.15
N TYR A 70 8.38 -3.60 -20.96
CA TYR A 70 7.79 -2.29 -20.73
C TYR A 70 8.67 -1.18 -21.28
N GLU A 71 9.97 -1.33 -21.10
CA GLU A 71 10.93 -0.32 -21.57
C GLU A 71 10.94 -0.20 -23.09
N ALA A 72 10.67 -1.29 -23.79
CA ALA A 72 10.66 -1.28 -25.26
C ALA A 72 9.61 -0.33 -25.83
N VAL A 73 8.65 0.08 -25.03
CA VAL A 73 7.55 0.96 -25.45
C VAL A 73 7.91 2.42 -25.26
N ALA A 74 8.85 2.69 -24.38
CA ALA A 74 9.27 4.06 -24.12
C ALA A 74 10.14 4.57 -25.25
#